data_73674b7748df2fc3961dbd51b01f76db
#
_entry.id   73674b7748df2fc3961dbd51b01f76db
#
_cell.length_a   1.000
_cell.length_b   1.000
_cell.length_c   1.000
_cell.angle_alpha   90.00
_cell.angle_beta   90.00
_cell.angle_gamma   90.00
#
_symmetry.space_group_name_H-M   'P 1'
#
loop_
_entity.id
_entity.type
_entity.pdbx_description
1 polymer ?
#
loop_
_entity_poly.entity_id
_entity_poly.type
_entity_poly.pdbx_seq_one_letter_code
_entity_poly.pdbx_strand_id
1 'polypeptide(L)'
;MKEVIQNLLKNRLEELLKDRVIETLPIEIRVDHSKDKTQGDFATNIAMVLSKQAKSSPRDLATKIIEGMAQSDAVKKIEIAGPGFINFFLSADANFKIIEEILEAGSHFGLSKFGADTRILLEFVSANPTGPLHVGHGRGAAYGATVANLLRSQGYSVDCEYYVNDAGRQMDILAVSVYLRYINSAIFPVNGYQGSYILDIAKQIKDLPEVNIFKNVSPDETEGGDEEKHIDDLISNCKELLGNEYIRLHDFACNQILQDIRKDLEEFHVVFEKWFSEKSLETNQLAPKIIDKLKQSDDIYEKNGALWFNTEKYGDEKDRVVVRENGLHTYFASDIAYHYEKYSRGYDEIINIWGADHHGYIPRVKASISSLGLNPEKLKVLLVQFANLYRDGKQVQMSTRSGSFVTLRELREEVGNDAARFFYVLRKSEQHMDFDLDLAKSKTNDNPVFYIQYAHARICSVQKQSNSQFGEIDFNCDLSVLTHEHEDKLIKELNRYQEILKNSARDYEPHVLAYYLKDLAGNFHSYYNSCEFITEDVHTRNARLTLISAVKQIIFNGLSILGVSAPESM
;
A
#
# COMPACT_ATOMS: atom_id res chain seq x y z
N MET A 1 12.20 23.92 -1.96
CA MET A 1 12.29 25.15 -1.12
C MET A 1 12.36 24.88 0.37
N LYS A 2 11.54 24.03 0.95
CA LYS A 2 11.58 23.66 2.39
C LYS A 2 12.97 23.22 2.86
N GLU A 3 13.63 22.35 2.09
CA GLU A 3 14.98 21.87 2.40
C GLU A 3 16.04 23.00 2.37
N VAL A 4 15.89 23.97 1.47
CA VAL A 4 16.78 25.14 1.44
C VAL A 4 16.69 25.91 2.74
N ILE A 5 15.47 26.18 3.23
CA ILE A 5 15.24 26.87 4.51
C ILE A 5 15.74 26.02 5.67
N GLN A 6 15.49 24.70 5.66
CA GLN A 6 15.99 23.80 6.70
C GLN A 6 17.53 23.79 6.77
N ASN A 7 18.20 23.81 5.61
CA ASN A 7 19.66 23.87 5.54
C ASN A 7 20.21 25.21 6.03
N LEU A 8 19.57 26.33 5.67
CA LEU A 8 19.93 27.65 6.21
C LEU A 8 19.82 27.69 7.74
N LEU A 9 18.70 27.17 8.26
CA LEU A 9 18.48 27.07 9.71
C LEU A 9 19.51 26.13 10.37
N LYS A 10 19.76 24.96 9.79
CA LYS A 10 20.72 23.98 10.30
C LYS A 10 22.12 24.58 10.41
N ASN A 11 22.63 25.18 9.36
CA ASN A 11 23.94 25.80 9.34
C ASN A 11 24.04 26.88 10.43
N ARG A 12 22.99 27.72 10.55
CA ARG A 12 22.95 28.74 11.58
C ARG A 12 22.90 28.19 13.00
N LEU A 13 22.13 27.13 13.24
CA LEU A 13 22.07 26.47 14.55
C LEU A 13 23.39 25.79 14.92
N GLU A 14 24.12 25.23 13.94
CA GLU A 14 25.47 24.67 14.15
C GLU A 14 26.47 25.76 14.59
N GLU A 15 26.37 26.98 14.05
CA GLU A 15 27.17 28.14 14.52
C GLU A 15 26.81 28.52 15.97
N LEU A 16 25.50 28.66 16.27
CA LEU A 16 25.03 28.97 17.61
C LEU A 16 25.41 27.91 18.65
N LEU A 17 25.53 26.64 18.25
CA LEU A 17 26.05 25.57 19.07
C LEU A 17 27.55 25.75 19.36
N LYS A 18 28.36 26.08 18.32
CA LYS A 18 29.80 26.39 18.49
C LYS A 18 30.03 27.59 19.40
N ASP A 19 29.19 28.60 19.28
CA ASP A 19 29.22 29.82 20.10
C ASP A 19 28.63 29.60 21.49
N ARG A 20 28.18 28.38 21.85
CA ARG A 20 27.56 27.99 23.11
C ARG A 20 26.30 28.80 23.47
N VAL A 21 25.59 29.30 22.46
CA VAL A 21 24.29 29.95 22.61
C VAL A 21 23.17 28.93 22.84
N ILE A 22 23.31 27.75 22.24
CA ILE A 22 22.47 26.57 22.47
C ILE A 22 23.35 25.41 22.93
N GLU A 23 22.78 24.44 23.67
CA GLU A 23 23.51 23.31 24.23
C GLU A 23 23.53 22.10 23.32
N THR A 24 22.45 21.87 22.52
CA THR A 24 22.29 20.76 21.60
C THR A 24 21.51 21.19 20.38
N LEU A 25 21.76 20.52 19.24
CA LEU A 25 20.90 20.65 18.06
C LEU A 25 19.55 19.93 18.27
N PRO A 26 18.45 20.46 17.72
CA PRO A 26 17.18 19.75 17.74
C PRO A 26 17.27 18.50 16.85
N ILE A 27 16.52 17.46 17.23
CA ILE A 27 16.42 16.21 16.45
C ILE A 27 15.85 16.52 15.06
N GLU A 28 14.90 17.44 14.97
CA GLU A 28 14.26 17.86 13.73
C GLU A 28 14.11 19.38 13.68
N ILE A 29 14.44 19.99 12.53
CA ILE A 29 14.18 21.41 12.25
C ILE A 29 12.86 21.49 11.50
N ARG A 30 11.79 21.77 12.23
CA ARG A 30 10.45 21.86 11.66
C ARG A 30 10.26 23.19 10.93
N VAL A 31 9.90 23.08 9.63
CA VAL A 31 9.52 24.20 8.78
C VAL A 31 8.19 23.82 8.12
N ASP A 32 7.17 24.61 8.33
CA ASP A 32 5.82 24.37 7.83
C ASP A 32 5.42 25.44 6.81
N HIS A 33 4.54 25.11 5.88
CA HIS A 33 3.90 26.11 5.01
C HIS A 33 3.01 27.04 5.84
N SER A 34 3.11 28.35 5.59
CA SER A 34 2.24 29.32 6.24
C SER A 34 0.79 29.20 5.75
N LYS A 35 -0.16 29.28 6.67
CA LYS A 35 -1.59 29.24 6.33
C LYS A 35 -2.09 30.54 5.69
N ASP A 36 -1.44 31.65 6.00
CA ASP A 36 -1.80 33.01 5.57
C ASP A 36 -0.61 33.65 4.82
N LYS A 37 -0.88 34.14 3.61
CA LYS A 37 0.11 34.84 2.77
C LYS A 37 0.77 36.04 3.44
N THR A 38 0.06 36.72 4.33
CA THR A 38 0.61 37.85 5.09
C THR A 38 1.70 37.42 6.06
N GLN A 39 1.79 36.12 6.36
CA GLN A 39 2.79 35.52 7.25
C GLN A 39 3.92 34.80 6.51
N GLY A 40 4.10 35.06 5.22
CA GLY A 40 5.13 34.45 4.40
C GLY A 40 4.73 33.13 3.77
N ASP A 41 5.68 32.44 3.13
CA ASP A 41 5.48 31.15 2.47
C ASP A 41 5.76 29.98 3.40
N PHE A 42 6.76 30.13 4.28
CA PHE A 42 7.15 29.15 5.29
C PHE A 42 7.31 29.78 6.67
N ALA A 43 7.11 28.99 7.71
CA ALA A 43 7.30 29.40 9.09
C ALA A 43 7.98 28.29 9.92
N THR A 44 8.78 28.69 10.91
CA THR A 44 9.35 27.78 11.90
C THR A 44 9.17 28.31 13.32
N ASN A 45 8.98 27.40 14.27
CA ASN A 45 8.93 27.68 15.69
C ASN A 45 10.26 27.38 16.41
N ILE A 46 11.35 27.21 15.70
CA ILE A 46 12.62 26.71 16.21
C ILE A 46 13.17 27.56 17.36
N ALA A 47 13.00 28.89 17.29
CA ALA A 47 13.42 29.79 18.37
C ALA A 47 12.63 29.52 19.67
N MET A 48 11.36 29.18 19.58
CA MET A 48 10.53 28.83 20.75
C MET A 48 10.98 27.49 21.36
N VAL A 49 11.32 26.50 20.52
CA VAL A 49 11.80 25.19 20.95
C VAL A 49 13.13 25.32 21.71
N LEU A 50 14.05 26.14 21.21
CA LEU A 50 15.40 26.27 21.74
C LEU A 50 15.55 27.35 22.81
N SER A 51 14.54 28.17 23.06
CA SER A 51 14.60 29.33 23.99
C SER A 51 15.06 28.96 25.40
N LYS A 52 14.63 27.81 25.94
CA LYS A 52 15.04 27.35 27.29
C LYS A 52 16.53 27.01 27.32
N GLN A 53 17.07 26.33 26.31
CA GLN A 53 18.51 26.02 26.22
C GLN A 53 19.34 27.30 26.09
N ALA A 54 18.88 28.24 25.28
CA ALA A 54 19.53 29.50 25.01
C ALA A 54 19.42 30.49 26.21
N LYS A 55 18.62 30.17 27.23
CA LYS A 55 18.32 31.08 28.37
C LYS A 55 17.94 32.49 27.89
N SER A 56 17.17 32.57 26.82
CA SER A 56 16.79 33.79 26.14
C SER A 56 15.30 33.79 25.82
N SER A 57 14.69 34.94 25.63
CA SER A 57 13.32 34.97 25.13
C SER A 57 13.26 34.37 23.70
N PRO A 58 12.15 33.72 23.32
CA PRO A 58 12.03 33.19 21.96
C PRO A 58 12.23 34.26 20.90
N ARG A 59 11.79 35.48 21.15
CA ARG A 59 11.94 36.59 20.19
C ARG A 59 13.40 37.02 20.03
N ASP A 60 14.14 37.13 21.14
CA ASP A 60 15.56 37.50 21.12
C ASP A 60 16.39 36.41 20.45
N LEU A 61 16.05 35.14 20.67
CA LEU A 61 16.70 34.02 19.99
C LEU A 61 16.37 34.02 18.51
N ALA A 62 15.13 34.30 18.11
CA ALA A 62 14.74 34.43 16.72
C ALA A 62 15.55 35.54 16.03
N THR A 63 15.74 36.69 16.67
CA THR A 63 16.60 37.78 16.19
C THR A 63 18.03 37.29 15.95
N LYS A 64 18.64 36.62 16.92
CA LYS A 64 20.00 36.08 16.82
C LYS A 64 20.14 35.04 15.70
N ILE A 65 19.09 34.22 15.48
CA ILE A 65 19.07 33.25 14.38
C ILE A 65 19.08 34.00 13.05
N ILE A 66 18.21 34.99 12.87
CA ILE A 66 18.08 35.74 11.62
C ILE A 66 19.33 36.56 11.28
N GLU A 67 19.86 37.32 12.27
CA GLU A 67 21.02 38.21 12.07
C GLU A 67 22.27 37.50 11.58
N GLY A 68 22.48 36.23 11.91
CA GLY A 68 23.61 35.43 11.44
C GLY A 68 23.29 34.45 10.33
N MET A 69 22.07 34.47 9.79
CA MET A 69 21.69 33.55 8.74
C MET A 69 22.31 33.95 7.41
N ALA A 70 22.86 32.98 6.68
CA ALA A 70 23.40 33.23 5.36
C ALA A 70 22.31 33.75 4.40
N GLN A 71 22.66 34.71 3.55
CA GLN A 71 21.77 35.18 2.49
C GLN A 71 21.53 34.06 1.45
N SER A 72 20.34 34.01 0.93
CA SER A 72 19.95 33.06 -0.13
C SER A 72 19.07 33.79 -1.14
N ASP A 73 19.35 33.64 -2.41
CA ASP A 73 18.55 34.21 -3.51
C ASP A 73 17.11 33.67 -3.50
N ALA A 74 16.89 32.52 -2.85
CA ALA A 74 15.57 31.94 -2.68
C ALA A 74 14.69 32.68 -1.66
N VAL A 75 15.28 33.45 -0.74
CA VAL A 75 14.56 34.10 0.37
C VAL A 75 14.60 35.62 0.18
N LYS A 76 13.46 36.21 -0.13
CA LYS A 76 13.29 37.65 -0.28
C LYS A 76 13.33 38.40 1.05
N LYS A 77 12.73 37.81 2.09
CA LYS A 77 12.53 38.48 3.39
C LYS A 77 12.33 37.44 4.49
N ILE A 78 12.81 37.75 5.70
CA ILE A 78 12.57 36.96 6.91
C ILE A 78 12.00 37.90 7.96
N GLU A 79 10.92 37.47 8.65
CA GLU A 79 10.26 38.26 9.70
C GLU A 79 10.00 37.44 10.96
N ILE A 80 9.99 38.12 12.09
CA ILE A 80 9.61 37.51 13.39
C ILE A 80 8.15 37.85 13.66
N ALA A 81 7.31 36.79 13.81
CA ALA A 81 5.90 36.92 14.12
C ALA A 81 5.57 36.37 15.51
N GLY A 82 4.57 36.96 16.15
CA GLY A 82 4.05 36.50 17.44
C GLY A 82 5.12 36.31 18.51
N PRO A 83 5.11 35.19 19.26
CA PRO A 83 6.03 34.93 20.36
C PRO A 83 7.46 34.53 19.95
N GLY A 84 7.78 34.46 18.66
CA GLY A 84 9.10 34.04 18.14
C GLY A 84 9.06 33.08 16.99
N PHE A 85 7.96 33.04 16.20
CA PHE A 85 7.96 32.39 14.91
C PHE A 85 8.88 33.15 13.94
N ILE A 86 9.61 32.40 13.12
CA ILE A 86 10.42 32.96 12.03
C ILE A 86 9.71 32.64 10.72
N ASN A 87 9.26 33.65 10.00
CA ASN A 87 8.52 33.56 8.76
C ASN A 87 9.43 33.91 7.59
N PHE A 88 9.41 33.06 6.57
CA PHE A 88 10.21 33.20 5.34
C PHE A 88 9.30 33.56 4.17
N PHE A 89 9.67 34.61 3.45
CA PHE A 89 9.05 35.04 2.22
C PHE A 89 10.00 34.68 1.06
N LEU A 90 9.55 33.85 0.14
CA LEU A 90 10.37 33.46 -1.01
C LEU A 90 10.48 34.58 -2.04
N SER A 91 11.55 34.56 -2.82
CA SER A 91 11.63 35.38 -4.03
C SER A 91 10.67 34.83 -5.10
N ALA A 92 10.22 35.70 -6.02
CA ALA A 92 9.35 35.27 -7.11
C ALA A 92 10.03 34.19 -7.95
N ASP A 93 11.29 34.39 -8.30
CA ASP A 93 12.08 33.45 -9.10
C ASP A 93 12.22 32.08 -8.43
N ALA A 94 12.39 32.06 -7.10
CA ALA A 94 12.46 30.81 -6.36
C ALA A 94 11.15 30.01 -6.37
N ASN A 95 10.01 30.69 -6.40
CA ASN A 95 8.71 30.06 -6.53
C ASN A 95 8.51 29.41 -7.91
N PHE A 96 8.98 30.05 -8.98
CA PHE A 96 8.85 29.54 -10.33
C PHE A 96 9.82 28.40 -10.64
N LYS A 97 10.98 28.33 -9.97
CA LYS A 97 12.01 27.31 -10.19
C LYS A 97 11.45 25.88 -10.12
N ILE A 98 10.43 25.64 -9.32
CA ILE A 98 9.78 24.33 -9.21
C ILE A 98 9.21 23.84 -10.55
N ILE A 99 8.72 24.76 -11.40
CA ILE A 99 8.16 24.44 -12.71
C ILE A 99 9.26 23.89 -13.62
N GLU A 100 10.41 24.57 -13.66
CA GLU A 100 11.59 24.13 -14.41
C GLU A 100 12.08 22.76 -13.92
N GLU A 101 12.26 22.62 -12.60
CA GLU A 101 12.68 21.36 -11.97
C GLU A 101 11.75 20.17 -12.32
N ILE A 102 10.41 20.42 -12.36
CA ILE A 102 9.44 19.38 -12.73
C ILE A 102 9.59 18.99 -14.20
N LEU A 103 9.71 19.98 -15.09
CA LEU A 103 9.79 19.72 -16.53
C LEU A 103 11.12 19.07 -16.92
N GLU A 104 12.23 19.48 -16.32
CA GLU A 104 13.56 18.87 -16.53
C GLU A 104 13.61 17.43 -16.02
N ALA A 105 13.12 17.17 -14.80
CA ALA A 105 13.14 15.85 -14.21
C ALA A 105 12.08 14.91 -14.78
N GLY A 106 10.98 15.43 -15.32
CA GLY A 106 9.89 14.68 -15.94
C GLY A 106 9.32 13.59 -15.00
N SER A 107 9.32 12.34 -15.46
CA SER A 107 8.83 11.19 -14.68
C SER A 107 9.68 10.87 -13.43
N HIS A 108 10.89 11.42 -13.32
CA HIS A 108 11.74 11.25 -12.16
C HIS A 108 11.50 12.30 -11.08
N PHE A 109 10.71 13.34 -11.35
CA PHE A 109 10.41 14.34 -10.33
C PHE A 109 9.62 13.75 -9.18
N GLY A 110 10.11 13.95 -7.96
CA GLY A 110 9.56 13.37 -6.73
C GLY A 110 10.27 12.11 -6.25
N LEU A 111 11.08 11.46 -7.11
CA LEU A 111 11.93 10.36 -6.67
C LEU A 111 13.03 10.88 -5.73
N SER A 112 13.32 10.13 -4.68
CA SER A 112 14.36 10.50 -3.73
C SER A 112 15.20 9.31 -3.30
N LYS A 113 16.29 9.58 -2.57
CA LYS A 113 17.14 8.55 -1.95
C LYS A 113 16.94 8.50 -0.43
N PHE A 114 15.79 8.94 0.07
CA PHE A 114 15.51 8.99 1.51
C PHE A 114 15.65 7.62 2.18
N GLY A 115 15.16 6.56 1.54
CA GLY A 115 15.26 5.18 2.00
C GLY A 115 16.43 4.39 1.41
N ALA A 116 17.46 5.07 0.86
CA ALA A 116 18.61 4.39 0.28
C ALA A 116 19.27 3.46 1.31
N ASP A 117 19.74 2.31 0.82
CA ASP A 117 20.35 1.23 1.61
C ASP A 117 19.41 0.51 2.61
N THR A 118 18.11 0.83 2.62
CA THR A 118 17.12 0.14 3.44
C THR A 118 16.35 -0.89 2.60
N ARG A 119 16.44 -2.16 3.01
CA ARG A 119 15.75 -3.29 2.36
C ARG A 119 14.49 -3.65 3.13
N ILE A 120 13.36 -3.67 2.44
CA ILE A 120 12.04 -3.96 3.00
C ILE A 120 11.47 -5.21 2.37
N LEU A 121 10.98 -6.14 3.20
CA LEU A 121 10.10 -7.22 2.76
C LEU A 121 8.65 -6.80 3.03
N LEU A 122 7.83 -6.78 1.98
CA LEU A 122 6.42 -6.40 2.07
C LEU A 122 5.53 -7.58 1.68
N GLU A 123 4.86 -8.20 2.68
CA GLU A 123 3.88 -9.26 2.44
C GLU A 123 2.47 -8.71 2.44
N PHE A 124 1.67 -9.08 1.42
CA PHE A 124 0.26 -8.68 1.34
C PHE A 124 -0.56 -9.62 0.46
N VAL A 125 -1.87 -9.51 0.53
CA VAL A 125 -2.90 -10.40 -0.05
C VAL A 125 -2.89 -11.77 0.62
N SER A 126 -1.93 -12.62 0.32
CA SER A 126 -1.72 -13.97 0.90
C SER A 126 -3.01 -14.77 1.09
N ALA A 127 -3.92 -14.70 0.09
CA ALA A 127 -5.19 -15.40 0.09
C ALA A 127 -5.00 -16.89 -0.11
N ASN A 128 -5.83 -17.71 0.53
CA ASN A 128 -5.80 -19.17 0.37
C ASN A 128 -6.15 -19.54 -1.07
N PRO A 129 -5.40 -20.45 -1.72
CA PRO A 129 -5.64 -20.84 -3.10
C PRO A 129 -6.81 -21.84 -3.23
N THR A 130 -7.98 -21.44 -2.74
CA THR A 130 -9.22 -22.23 -2.74
C THR A 130 -10.21 -21.79 -3.80
N GLY A 131 -9.95 -20.68 -4.47
CA GLY A 131 -10.78 -20.11 -5.55
C GLY A 131 -10.26 -18.77 -6.01
N PRO A 132 -10.98 -18.09 -6.93
CA PRO A 132 -10.60 -16.78 -7.42
C PRO A 132 -10.60 -15.72 -6.32
N LEU A 133 -9.82 -14.66 -6.52
CA LEU A 133 -9.81 -13.53 -5.59
C LEU A 133 -11.18 -12.84 -5.58
N HIS A 134 -11.68 -12.54 -4.38
CA HIS A 134 -12.88 -11.73 -4.22
C HIS A 134 -12.53 -10.25 -3.94
N VAL A 135 -13.51 -9.38 -4.05
CA VAL A 135 -13.36 -7.92 -3.87
C VAL A 135 -12.72 -7.53 -2.52
N GLY A 136 -12.88 -8.35 -1.48
CA GLY A 136 -12.22 -8.13 -0.18
C GLY A 136 -10.70 -8.20 -0.26
N HIS A 137 -10.14 -9.05 -1.13
CA HIS A 137 -8.70 -9.13 -1.37
C HIS A 137 -8.19 -7.94 -2.21
N GLY A 138 -9.06 -7.36 -3.06
CA GLY A 138 -8.70 -6.27 -3.96
C GLY A 138 -8.18 -5.03 -3.23
N ARG A 139 -8.77 -4.70 -2.07
CA ARG A 139 -8.31 -3.55 -1.27
C ARG A 139 -6.90 -3.76 -0.73
N GLY A 140 -6.63 -4.94 -0.16
CA GLY A 140 -5.29 -5.31 0.32
C GLY A 140 -4.26 -5.32 -0.81
N ALA A 141 -4.65 -5.80 -2.00
CA ALA A 141 -3.80 -5.84 -3.19
C ALA A 141 -3.45 -4.43 -3.70
N ALA A 142 -4.46 -3.55 -3.87
CA ALA A 142 -4.24 -2.16 -4.31
C ALA A 142 -3.42 -1.36 -3.28
N TYR A 143 -3.74 -1.50 -1.99
CA TYR A 143 -3.02 -0.82 -0.91
C TYR A 143 -1.56 -1.28 -0.84
N GLY A 144 -1.31 -2.58 -0.80
CA GLY A 144 0.05 -3.14 -0.71
C GLY A 144 0.92 -2.75 -1.90
N ALA A 145 0.41 -2.88 -3.12
CA ALA A 145 1.14 -2.48 -4.32
C ALA A 145 1.44 -0.97 -4.34
N THR A 146 0.50 -0.14 -3.87
CA THR A 146 0.72 1.31 -3.81
C THR A 146 1.72 1.70 -2.73
N VAL A 147 1.71 1.04 -1.57
CA VAL A 147 2.74 1.22 -0.52
C VAL A 147 4.11 0.83 -1.05
N ALA A 148 4.23 -0.29 -1.79
CA ALA A 148 5.48 -0.68 -2.43
C ALA A 148 5.99 0.40 -3.40
N ASN A 149 5.11 0.95 -4.25
CA ASN A 149 5.47 2.00 -5.21
C ASN A 149 5.89 3.30 -4.51
N LEU A 150 5.19 3.71 -3.45
CA LEU A 150 5.55 4.87 -2.63
C LEU A 150 6.93 4.69 -2.02
N LEU A 151 7.20 3.54 -1.39
CA LEU A 151 8.50 3.24 -0.80
C LEU A 151 9.61 3.25 -1.86
N ARG A 152 9.40 2.58 -2.99
CA ARG A 152 10.35 2.55 -4.11
C ARG A 152 10.61 3.95 -4.66
N SER A 153 9.60 4.82 -4.75
CA SER A 153 9.75 6.22 -5.17
C SER A 153 10.65 7.02 -4.24
N GLN A 154 10.76 6.60 -2.98
CA GLN A 154 11.60 7.25 -1.97
C GLN A 154 12.96 6.53 -1.76
N GLY A 155 13.30 5.60 -2.65
CA GLY A 155 14.62 4.97 -2.71
C GLY A 155 14.77 3.70 -1.87
N TYR A 156 13.71 3.20 -1.23
CA TYR A 156 13.75 1.91 -0.55
C TYR A 156 13.85 0.74 -1.53
N SER A 157 14.59 -0.28 -1.17
CA SER A 157 14.60 -1.57 -1.87
C SER A 157 13.48 -2.44 -1.33
N VAL A 158 12.41 -2.65 -2.09
CA VAL A 158 11.21 -3.36 -1.65
C VAL A 158 11.01 -4.64 -2.43
N ASP A 159 11.02 -5.77 -1.72
CA ASP A 159 10.64 -7.08 -2.24
C ASP A 159 9.20 -7.40 -1.79
N CYS A 160 8.28 -7.60 -2.73
CA CYS A 160 6.90 -7.98 -2.44
C CYS A 160 6.78 -9.50 -2.39
N GLU A 161 6.17 -10.04 -1.33
CA GLU A 161 5.98 -11.46 -1.12
C GLU A 161 4.51 -11.81 -0.96
N TYR A 162 4.10 -12.91 -1.60
CA TYR A 162 2.81 -13.56 -1.42
C TYR A 162 3.04 -14.87 -0.67
N TYR A 163 2.42 -15.04 0.51
CA TYR A 163 2.41 -16.31 1.21
C TYR A 163 1.34 -17.22 0.61
N VAL A 164 1.76 -18.36 0.11
CA VAL A 164 0.90 -19.38 -0.49
C VAL A 164 0.58 -20.44 0.54
N ASN A 165 -0.65 -20.47 1.02
CA ASN A 165 -1.16 -21.51 1.91
C ASN A 165 -1.53 -22.77 1.10
N ASP A 166 -0.50 -23.45 0.57
CA ASP A 166 -0.62 -24.63 -0.30
C ASP A 166 -0.55 -25.96 0.46
N ALA A 167 -0.73 -25.93 1.78
CA ALA A 167 -0.76 -27.07 2.66
C ALA A 167 -2.06 -27.15 3.46
N GLY A 168 -2.33 -28.30 4.06
CA GLY A 168 -3.40 -28.49 5.02
C GLY A 168 -4.78 -28.78 4.43
N ARG A 169 -5.76 -28.85 5.33
CA ARG A 169 -7.11 -29.38 5.07
C ARG A 169 -7.88 -28.65 3.95
N GLN A 170 -7.69 -27.34 3.79
CA GLN A 170 -8.40 -26.58 2.74
C GLN A 170 -7.97 -27.04 1.34
N MET A 171 -6.70 -27.36 1.16
CA MET A 171 -6.19 -27.90 -0.10
C MET A 171 -6.69 -29.32 -0.35
N ASP A 172 -6.83 -30.12 0.71
CA ASP A 172 -7.45 -31.45 0.61
C ASP A 172 -8.93 -31.35 0.18
N ILE A 173 -9.69 -30.40 0.72
CA ILE A 173 -11.08 -30.13 0.30
C ILE A 173 -11.13 -29.72 -1.15
N LEU A 174 -10.19 -28.86 -1.61
CA LEU A 174 -10.10 -28.46 -3.02
C LEU A 174 -9.86 -29.68 -3.92
N ALA A 175 -8.89 -30.51 -3.58
CA ALA A 175 -8.56 -31.72 -4.36
C ALA A 175 -9.77 -32.68 -4.45
N VAL A 176 -10.45 -32.93 -3.34
CA VAL A 176 -11.67 -33.79 -3.32
C VAL A 176 -12.79 -33.16 -4.14
N SER A 177 -13.01 -31.84 -4.01
CA SER A 177 -14.04 -31.13 -4.77
C SER A 177 -13.81 -31.26 -6.30
N VAL A 178 -12.56 -31.09 -6.73
CA VAL A 178 -12.17 -31.25 -8.13
C VAL A 178 -12.33 -32.71 -8.57
N TYR A 179 -11.93 -33.67 -7.75
CA TYR A 179 -12.05 -35.10 -8.06
C TYR A 179 -13.50 -35.55 -8.25
N LEU A 180 -14.40 -35.12 -7.34
CA LEU A 180 -15.83 -35.43 -7.45
C LEU A 180 -16.45 -34.89 -8.74
N ARG A 181 -16.02 -33.72 -9.22
CA ARG A 181 -16.44 -33.18 -10.52
C ARG A 181 -15.80 -33.93 -11.68
N TYR A 182 -14.57 -34.39 -11.54
CA TYR A 182 -13.89 -35.21 -12.58
C TYR A 182 -14.63 -36.54 -12.84
N ILE A 183 -15.04 -37.24 -11.78
CA ILE A 183 -15.79 -38.52 -11.91
C ILE A 183 -17.30 -38.29 -12.13
N ASN A 184 -17.77 -37.06 -12.36
CA ASN A 184 -19.18 -36.70 -12.51
C ASN A 184 -20.06 -37.25 -11.35
N SER A 185 -19.59 -37.17 -10.12
CA SER A 185 -20.34 -37.63 -8.94
C SER A 185 -21.68 -36.92 -8.81
N ALA A 186 -22.75 -37.68 -8.58
CA ALA A 186 -24.08 -37.15 -8.24
C ALA A 186 -24.13 -36.61 -6.83
N ILE A 187 -23.23 -37.07 -5.92
CA ILE A 187 -23.11 -36.64 -4.53
C ILE A 187 -21.98 -35.62 -4.44
N PHE A 188 -22.26 -34.48 -3.78
CA PHE A 188 -21.27 -33.44 -3.55
C PHE A 188 -21.42 -32.90 -2.13
N PRO A 189 -20.34 -32.88 -1.29
CA PRO A 189 -20.43 -32.48 0.10
C PRO A 189 -20.81 -31.01 0.28
N VAL A 190 -21.57 -30.70 1.35
CA VAL A 190 -22.05 -29.36 1.67
C VAL A 190 -20.90 -28.36 1.80
N ASN A 191 -19.80 -28.76 2.45
CA ASN A 191 -18.62 -27.93 2.68
C ASN A 191 -17.53 -28.09 1.60
N GLY A 192 -17.83 -28.76 0.46
CA GLY A 192 -16.96 -28.76 -0.71
C GLY A 192 -17.02 -27.47 -1.50
N TYR A 193 -15.98 -27.16 -2.28
CA TYR A 193 -15.95 -25.97 -3.15
C TYR A 193 -16.82 -26.17 -4.39
N GLN A 194 -17.87 -25.34 -4.55
CA GLN A 194 -18.93 -25.56 -5.54
C GLN A 194 -18.84 -24.62 -6.76
N GLY A 195 -17.91 -23.65 -6.79
CA GLY A 195 -17.78 -22.67 -7.87
C GLY A 195 -17.54 -23.30 -9.24
N SER A 196 -17.92 -22.59 -10.31
CA SER A 196 -17.73 -23.05 -11.70
C SER A 196 -16.27 -23.34 -12.04
N TYR A 197 -15.33 -22.64 -11.42
CA TYR A 197 -13.90 -22.88 -11.59
C TYR A 197 -13.47 -24.32 -11.22
N ILE A 198 -14.16 -24.98 -10.28
CA ILE A 198 -13.91 -26.40 -9.94
C ILE A 198 -14.24 -27.31 -11.14
N LEU A 199 -15.34 -27.05 -11.85
CA LEU A 199 -15.68 -27.76 -13.07
C LEU A 199 -14.65 -27.55 -14.18
N ASP A 200 -14.14 -26.33 -14.31
CA ASP A 200 -13.16 -26.00 -15.33
C ASP A 200 -11.79 -26.62 -15.05
N ILE A 201 -11.38 -26.71 -13.78
CA ILE A 201 -10.19 -27.46 -13.37
C ILE A 201 -10.38 -28.95 -13.64
N ALA A 202 -11.54 -29.53 -13.26
CA ALA A 202 -11.84 -30.95 -13.45
C ALA A 202 -11.78 -31.39 -14.93
N LYS A 203 -12.28 -30.55 -15.87
CA LYS A 203 -12.19 -30.79 -17.31
C LYS A 203 -10.77 -30.86 -17.86
N GLN A 204 -9.81 -30.27 -17.19
CA GLN A 204 -8.39 -30.23 -17.61
C GLN A 204 -7.59 -31.43 -17.11
N ILE A 205 -8.15 -32.18 -16.16
CA ILE A 205 -7.51 -33.38 -15.63
C ILE A 205 -7.63 -34.52 -16.67
N LYS A 206 -6.56 -35.29 -16.82
CA LYS A 206 -6.51 -36.46 -17.67
C LYS A 206 -5.91 -37.64 -16.91
N ASP A 207 -6.36 -38.82 -17.22
CA ASP A 207 -5.76 -40.10 -16.81
C ASP A 207 -5.72 -40.30 -15.28
N LEU A 208 -6.69 -39.76 -14.50
CA LEU A 208 -6.89 -40.14 -13.11
C LEU A 208 -7.80 -41.38 -13.01
N PRO A 209 -7.53 -42.31 -12.09
CA PRO A 209 -8.41 -43.45 -11.83
C PRO A 209 -9.78 -42.99 -11.32
N GLU A 210 -10.85 -43.57 -11.88
CA GLU A 210 -12.21 -43.35 -11.37
C GLU A 210 -12.52 -44.42 -10.30
N VAL A 211 -12.34 -44.06 -9.03
CA VAL A 211 -12.59 -44.95 -7.87
C VAL A 211 -13.73 -44.41 -7.03
N ASN A 212 -14.50 -45.33 -6.45
CA ASN A 212 -15.59 -44.98 -5.53
C ASN A 212 -15.06 -44.62 -4.14
N ILE A 213 -14.97 -43.30 -3.86
CA ILE A 213 -14.49 -42.77 -2.58
C ILE A 213 -15.59 -42.69 -1.49
N PHE A 214 -16.84 -43.05 -1.81
CA PHE A 214 -17.96 -43.00 -0.86
C PHE A 214 -18.08 -44.26 0.02
N LYS A 215 -17.22 -45.24 -0.13
CA LYS A 215 -17.25 -46.45 0.68
C LYS A 215 -16.91 -46.13 2.13
N ASN A 216 -17.83 -46.46 3.07
CA ASN A 216 -17.70 -46.20 4.49
C ASN A 216 -17.57 -44.72 4.89
N VAL A 217 -18.14 -43.80 4.11
CA VAL A 217 -18.19 -42.37 4.45
C VAL A 217 -19.38 -42.11 5.38
N SER A 218 -19.17 -41.27 6.39
CA SER A 218 -20.23 -40.78 7.28
C SER A 218 -21.28 -39.98 6.50
N PRO A 219 -22.56 -39.95 6.95
CA PRO A 219 -23.58 -39.13 6.29
C PRO A 219 -23.22 -37.65 6.29
N ASP A 220 -23.61 -36.96 5.23
CA ASP A 220 -23.55 -35.49 5.11
C ASP A 220 -24.63 -34.82 5.99
N GLU A 221 -24.52 -33.53 6.25
CA GLU A 221 -25.52 -32.74 6.99
C GLU A 221 -26.89 -32.79 6.28
N THR A 222 -26.93 -32.79 4.96
CA THR A 222 -28.17 -32.93 4.15
C THR A 222 -28.89 -34.26 4.36
N GLU A 223 -28.17 -35.27 4.81
CA GLU A 223 -28.68 -36.60 5.17
C GLU A 223 -28.87 -36.78 6.69
N GLY A 224 -28.74 -35.66 7.46
CA GLY A 224 -28.84 -35.69 8.92
C GLY A 224 -27.58 -36.14 9.66
N GLY A 225 -26.42 -36.06 9.01
CA GLY A 225 -25.10 -36.38 9.52
C GLY A 225 -24.25 -35.17 9.91
N ASP A 226 -22.95 -35.40 9.96
CA ASP A 226 -21.90 -34.41 10.31
C ASP A 226 -21.10 -34.04 9.06
N GLU A 227 -21.28 -32.82 8.55
CA GLU A 227 -20.60 -32.33 7.32
C GLU A 227 -19.08 -32.36 7.43
N GLU A 228 -18.53 -32.05 8.61
CA GLU A 228 -17.09 -32.02 8.83
C GLU A 228 -16.50 -33.42 8.78
N LYS A 229 -17.17 -34.39 9.43
CA LYS A 229 -16.77 -35.78 9.38
C LYS A 229 -16.96 -36.39 7.99
N HIS A 230 -18.04 -36.03 7.30
CA HIS A 230 -18.30 -36.47 5.92
C HIS A 230 -17.14 -36.11 4.98
N ILE A 231 -16.72 -34.82 4.98
CA ILE A 231 -15.62 -34.38 4.11
C ILE A 231 -14.28 -34.97 4.53
N ASP A 232 -14.02 -35.16 5.83
CA ASP A 232 -12.79 -35.78 6.34
C ASP A 232 -12.68 -37.26 5.93
N ASP A 233 -13.79 -38.02 5.97
CA ASP A 233 -13.85 -39.38 5.47
C ASP A 233 -13.62 -39.44 3.96
N LEU A 234 -14.20 -38.51 3.19
CA LEU A 234 -13.96 -38.40 1.72
C LEU A 234 -12.48 -38.10 1.42
N ILE A 235 -11.86 -37.18 2.16
CA ILE A 235 -10.43 -36.86 2.01
C ILE A 235 -9.58 -38.08 2.29
N SER A 236 -9.87 -38.80 3.41
CA SER A 236 -9.15 -39.97 3.80
C SER A 236 -9.22 -41.08 2.75
N ASN A 237 -10.43 -41.37 2.27
CA ASN A 237 -10.65 -42.36 1.22
C ASN A 237 -9.99 -41.97 -0.09
N CYS A 238 -10.05 -40.67 -0.47
CA CYS A 238 -9.43 -40.19 -1.66
C CYS A 238 -7.89 -40.35 -1.63
N LYS A 239 -7.27 -40.05 -0.48
CA LYS A 239 -5.84 -40.29 -0.25
C LYS A 239 -5.47 -41.76 -0.31
N GLU A 240 -6.23 -42.62 0.36
CA GLU A 240 -5.96 -44.06 0.40
C GLU A 240 -6.11 -44.71 -0.97
N LEU A 241 -7.21 -44.41 -1.70
CA LEU A 241 -7.57 -45.10 -2.93
C LEU A 241 -6.79 -44.60 -4.15
N LEU A 242 -6.42 -43.30 -4.17
CA LEU A 242 -5.63 -42.70 -5.27
C LEU A 242 -4.13 -42.80 -5.03
N GLY A 243 -3.67 -42.90 -3.80
CA GLY A 243 -2.23 -42.95 -3.49
C GLY A 243 -1.42 -41.80 -4.11
N ASN A 244 -0.45 -42.13 -4.95
CA ASN A 244 0.38 -41.10 -5.63
C ASN A 244 -0.41 -40.19 -6.58
N GLU A 245 -1.50 -40.66 -7.15
CA GLU A 245 -2.35 -39.85 -8.03
C GLU A 245 -3.09 -38.76 -7.23
N TYR A 246 -3.31 -38.96 -5.91
CA TYR A 246 -3.83 -37.90 -5.06
C TYR A 246 -2.90 -36.71 -4.96
N ILE A 247 -1.59 -36.94 -4.81
CA ILE A 247 -0.60 -35.85 -4.76
C ILE A 247 -0.61 -35.07 -6.08
N ARG A 248 -0.66 -35.78 -7.21
CA ARG A 248 -0.77 -35.15 -8.53
C ARG A 248 -2.03 -34.32 -8.68
N LEU A 249 -3.17 -34.83 -8.24
CA LEU A 249 -4.45 -34.10 -8.23
C LEU A 249 -4.38 -32.84 -7.38
N HIS A 250 -3.90 -32.98 -6.14
CA HIS A 250 -3.75 -31.90 -5.17
C HIS A 250 -2.88 -30.76 -5.72
N ASP A 251 -1.69 -31.10 -6.19
CA ASP A 251 -0.74 -30.10 -6.73
C ASP A 251 -1.29 -29.46 -8.02
N PHE A 252 -1.97 -30.23 -8.87
CA PHE A 252 -2.58 -29.70 -10.07
C PHE A 252 -3.71 -28.69 -9.75
N ALA A 253 -4.64 -29.06 -8.87
CA ALA A 253 -5.75 -28.19 -8.48
C ALA A 253 -5.25 -26.89 -7.83
N CYS A 254 -4.29 -26.97 -6.91
CA CYS A 254 -3.67 -25.82 -6.28
C CYS A 254 -2.98 -24.91 -7.30
N ASN A 255 -2.19 -25.48 -8.22
CA ASN A 255 -1.48 -24.71 -9.24
C ASN A 255 -2.42 -24.01 -10.21
N GLN A 256 -3.56 -24.59 -10.59
CA GLN A 256 -4.55 -23.95 -11.45
C GLN A 256 -5.14 -22.69 -10.78
N ILE A 257 -5.50 -22.77 -9.50
CA ILE A 257 -5.98 -21.62 -8.74
C ILE A 257 -4.89 -20.56 -8.60
N LEU A 258 -3.65 -20.95 -8.30
CA LEU A 258 -2.54 -19.99 -8.16
C LEU A 258 -2.22 -19.28 -9.48
N GLN A 259 -2.32 -19.97 -10.61
CA GLN A 259 -2.16 -19.33 -11.93
C GLN A 259 -3.27 -18.30 -12.18
N ASP A 260 -4.52 -18.61 -11.85
CA ASP A 260 -5.64 -17.68 -11.97
C ASP A 260 -5.47 -16.45 -11.05
N ILE A 261 -5.06 -16.66 -9.78
CA ILE A 261 -4.76 -15.58 -8.83
C ILE A 261 -3.62 -14.68 -9.35
N ARG A 262 -2.54 -15.28 -9.86
CA ARG A 262 -1.41 -14.51 -10.42
C ARG A 262 -1.86 -13.64 -11.58
N LYS A 263 -2.61 -14.21 -12.50
CA LYS A 263 -3.13 -13.48 -13.66
C LYS A 263 -4.03 -12.32 -13.24
N ASP A 264 -4.95 -12.53 -12.28
CA ASP A 264 -5.84 -11.49 -11.76
C ASP A 264 -5.05 -10.34 -11.12
N LEU A 265 -4.00 -10.66 -10.36
CA LEU A 265 -3.15 -9.67 -9.71
C LEU A 265 -2.29 -8.90 -10.74
N GLU A 266 -1.70 -9.59 -11.72
CA GLU A 266 -0.94 -8.95 -12.80
C GLU A 266 -1.83 -7.99 -13.62
N GLU A 267 -3.03 -8.42 -13.99
CA GLU A 267 -4.01 -7.57 -14.68
C GLU A 267 -4.48 -6.39 -13.81
N PHE A 268 -4.41 -6.54 -12.48
CA PHE A 268 -4.69 -5.47 -11.52
C PHE A 268 -3.44 -4.62 -11.21
N HIS A 269 -2.35 -4.77 -11.95
CA HIS A 269 -1.05 -4.12 -11.76
C HIS A 269 -0.45 -4.37 -10.38
N VAL A 270 -0.56 -5.60 -9.89
CA VAL A 270 0.02 -6.08 -8.63
C VAL A 270 0.98 -7.22 -8.92
N VAL A 271 2.26 -7.01 -8.62
CA VAL A 271 3.33 -7.97 -8.94
C VAL A 271 4.07 -8.34 -7.67
N PHE A 272 4.40 -9.63 -7.54
CA PHE A 272 5.18 -10.17 -6.43
C PHE A 272 6.50 -10.74 -6.95
N GLU A 273 7.60 -10.37 -6.30
CA GLU A 273 8.91 -10.92 -6.58
C GLU A 273 9.03 -12.35 -6.05
N LYS A 274 8.31 -12.68 -4.97
CA LYS A 274 8.35 -14.01 -4.37
C LYS A 274 6.96 -14.55 -4.02
N TRP A 275 6.73 -15.81 -4.36
CA TRP A 275 5.59 -16.62 -3.93
C TRP A 275 6.12 -17.68 -2.97
N PHE A 276 5.90 -17.48 -1.68
CA PHE A 276 6.44 -18.36 -0.64
C PHE A 276 5.45 -19.49 -0.34
N SER A 277 5.86 -20.74 -0.56
CA SER A 277 5.02 -21.93 -0.32
C SER A 277 5.10 -22.36 1.16
N GLU A 278 3.95 -22.49 1.83
CA GLU A 278 3.85 -23.04 3.18
C GLU A 278 4.38 -24.48 3.24
N LYS A 279 4.08 -25.29 2.23
CA LYS A 279 4.58 -26.67 2.08
C LYS A 279 6.11 -26.76 2.16
N SER A 280 6.81 -25.68 1.77
CA SER A 280 8.27 -25.60 1.89
C SER A 280 8.76 -25.60 3.34
N LEU A 281 7.97 -25.13 4.29
CA LEU A 281 8.31 -25.14 5.73
C LEU A 281 8.39 -26.57 6.27
N GLU A 282 7.47 -27.43 5.83
CA GLU A 282 7.44 -28.85 6.20
C GLU A 282 8.59 -29.61 5.50
N THR A 283 8.73 -29.43 4.19
CA THR A 283 9.76 -30.09 3.38
C THR A 283 11.18 -29.80 3.91
N ASN A 284 11.42 -28.56 4.34
CA ASN A 284 12.70 -28.14 4.91
C ASN A 284 12.82 -28.42 6.41
N GLN A 285 11.81 -29.03 7.00
CA GLN A 285 11.71 -29.28 8.45
C GLN A 285 11.97 -28.03 9.30
N LEU A 286 11.49 -26.88 8.84
CA LEU A 286 11.78 -25.61 9.50
C LEU A 286 10.96 -25.47 10.78
N ALA A 287 9.68 -25.86 10.78
CA ALA A 287 8.83 -25.78 11.95
C ALA A 287 9.38 -26.63 13.13
N PRO A 288 9.76 -27.93 12.95
CA PRO A 288 10.42 -28.69 14.01
C PRO A 288 11.68 -28.02 14.55
N LYS A 289 12.57 -27.55 13.67
CA LYS A 289 13.84 -26.89 14.07
C LYS A 289 13.59 -25.64 14.92
N ILE A 290 12.56 -24.86 14.59
CA ILE A 290 12.24 -23.64 15.34
C ILE A 290 11.59 -23.97 16.69
N ILE A 291 10.73 -24.98 16.76
CA ILE A 291 10.19 -25.45 18.05
C ILE A 291 11.29 -25.94 18.96
N ASP A 292 12.28 -26.71 18.46
CA ASP A 292 13.43 -27.13 19.25
C ASP A 292 14.30 -25.95 19.72
N LYS A 293 14.43 -24.89 18.89
CA LYS A 293 15.10 -23.65 19.30
C LYS A 293 14.32 -22.93 20.41
N LEU A 294 13.00 -22.86 20.32
CA LEU A 294 12.14 -22.27 21.36
C LEU A 294 12.19 -23.05 22.67
N LYS A 295 12.36 -24.40 22.65
CA LYS A 295 12.55 -25.21 23.86
C LYS A 295 13.81 -24.81 24.62
N GLN A 296 14.85 -24.32 23.93
CA GLN A 296 16.10 -23.85 24.55
C GLN A 296 15.94 -22.50 25.26
N SER A 297 14.88 -21.74 24.98
CA SER A 297 14.61 -20.43 25.58
C SER A 297 13.76 -20.50 26.86
N ASP A 298 13.40 -21.67 27.36
CA ASP A 298 12.48 -21.93 28.50
C ASP A 298 11.05 -21.35 28.29
N ASP A 299 10.69 -20.99 27.05
CA ASP A 299 9.38 -20.46 26.73
C ASP A 299 8.39 -21.53 26.25
N ILE A 300 8.86 -22.75 26.07
CA ILE A 300 8.03 -23.94 25.77
C ILE A 300 7.90 -24.81 26.99
N TYR A 301 6.67 -25.20 27.32
CA TYR A 301 6.37 -26.15 28.39
C TYR A 301 5.37 -27.21 27.92
N GLU A 302 5.40 -28.37 28.57
CA GLU A 302 4.46 -29.45 28.31
C GLU A 302 3.25 -29.38 29.26
N LYS A 303 2.04 -29.52 28.70
CA LYS A 303 0.80 -29.58 29.45
C LYS A 303 -0.20 -30.48 28.73
N ASN A 304 -0.72 -31.51 29.41
CA ASN A 304 -1.67 -32.47 28.87
C ASN A 304 -1.18 -33.13 27.56
N GLY A 305 0.10 -33.52 27.49
CA GLY A 305 0.69 -34.13 26.30
C GLY A 305 0.93 -33.22 25.11
N ALA A 306 0.59 -31.94 25.20
CA ALA A 306 0.83 -30.91 24.15
C ALA A 306 1.95 -29.97 24.56
N LEU A 307 2.67 -29.43 23.58
CA LEU A 307 3.66 -28.35 23.80
C LEU A 307 3.00 -26.98 23.68
N TRP A 308 3.18 -26.17 24.70
CA TRP A 308 2.65 -24.84 24.83
C TRP A 308 3.76 -23.79 24.79
N PHE A 309 3.51 -22.67 24.12
CA PHE A 309 4.37 -21.51 24.15
C PHE A 309 3.82 -20.47 25.12
N ASN A 310 4.66 -20.02 26.05
CA ASN A 310 4.36 -19.00 27.06
C ASN A 310 4.29 -17.59 26.40
N THR A 311 3.24 -17.35 25.63
CA THR A 311 3.04 -16.10 24.91
C THR A 311 2.54 -14.97 25.81
N GLU A 312 1.90 -15.28 26.97
CA GLU A 312 1.50 -14.28 27.98
C GLU A 312 2.69 -13.47 28.51
N LYS A 313 3.85 -14.11 28.68
CA LYS A 313 5.10 -13.45 29.08
C LYS A 313 5.50 -12.28 28.17
N TYR A 314 5.06 -12.30 26.93
CA TYR A 314 5.37 -11.32 25.90
C TYR A 314 4.18 -10.45 25.51
N GLY A 315 3.07 -10.53 26.23
CA GLY A 315 1.89 -9.66 26.07
C GLY A 315 0.77 -10.19 25.19
N ASP A 316 0.74 -11.51 24.88
CA ASP A 316 -0.47 -12.15 24.31
C ASP A 316 -1.50 -12.36 25.44
N GLU A 317 -2.76 -12.56 25.11
CA GLU A 317 -3.86 -12.77 26.06
C GLU A 317 -3.77 -14.11 26.81
N LYS A 318 -3.17 -15.13 26.21
CA LYS A 318 -3.00 -16.48 26.77
C LYS A 318 -1.90 -17.24 26.05
N ASP A 319 -1.37 -18.27 26.72
CA ASP A 319 -0.44 -19.22 26.12
C ASP A 319 -1.05 -20.02 24.97
N ARG A 320 -0.21 -20.47 24.04
CA ARG A 320 -0.63 -21.08 22.78
C ARG A 320 -0.01 -22.46 22.57
N VAL A 321 -0.81 -23.38 22.07
CA VAL A 321 -0.33 -24.71 21.66
C VAL A 321 0.47 -24.58 20.38
N VAL A 322 1.67 -25.12 20.36
CA VAL A 322 2.54 -25.17 19.16
C VAL A 322 2.66 -26.59 18.61
N VAL A 323 2.58 -27.63 19.48
CA VAL A 323 2.48 -29.04 19.09
C VAL A 323 1.34 -29.68 19.85
N ARG A 324 0.44 -30.35 19.14
CA ARG A 324 -0.72 -31.04 19.72
C ARG A 324 -0.32 -32.35 20.42
N GLU A 325 -1.22 -32.95 21.21
CA GLU A 325 -1.03 -34.23 21.87
C GLU A 325 -0.65 -35.38 20.92
N ASN A 326 -1.15 -35.34 19.69
CA ASN A 326 -0.84 -36.30 18.64
C ASN A 326 0.51 -36.02 17.90
N GLY A 327 1.31 -35.09 18.39
CA GLY A 327 2.62 -34.74 17.84
C GLY A 327 2.57 -33.82 16.60
N LEU A 328 1.39 -33.44 16.12
CA LEU A 328 1.25 -32.56 14.95
C LEU A 328 1.46 -31.08 15.33
N HIS A 329 2.22 -30.38 14.52
CA HIS A 329 2.39 -28.92 14.64
C HIS A 329 1.07 -28.19 14.39
N THR A 330 0.88 -27.09 15.10
CA THR A 330 -0.25 -26.18 14.84
C THR A 330 0.12 -25.17 13.74
N TYR A 331 -0.89 -24.49 13.18
CA TYR A 331 -0.65 -23.36 12.26
C TYR A 331 0.25 -22.29 12.87
N PHE A 332 0.16 -22.08 14.19
CA PHE A 332 1.01 -21.12 14.87
C PHE A 332 2.49 -21.53 14.84
N ALA A 333 2.81 -22.82 14.90
CA ALA A 333 4.19 -23.29 14.72
C ALA A 333 4.73 -22.99 13.32
N SER A 334 3.91 -23.16 12.28
CA SER A 334 4.25 -22.79 10.90
C SER A 334 4.48 -21.28 10.76
N ASP A 335 3.62 -20.46 11.38
CA ASP A 335 3.75 -19.00 11.39
C ASP A 335 5.05 -18.52 12.06
N ILE A 336 5.42 -19.14 13.18
CA ILE A 336 6.68 -18.85 13.87
C ILE A 336 7.86 -19.18 12.95
N ALA A 337 7.83 -20.34 12.30
CA ALA A 337 8.88 -20.76 11.37
C ALA A 337 8.98 -19.83 10.16
N TYR A 338 7.86 -19.40 9.62
CA TYR A 338 7.81 -18.48 8.50
C TYR A 338 8.36 -17.09 8.88
N HIS A 339 7.98 -16.52 10.01
CA HIS A 339 8.53 -15.25 10.45
C HIS A 339 10.03 -15.35 10.75
N TYR A 340 10.49 -16.45 11.36
CA TYR A 340 11.92 -16.69 11.53
C TYR A 340 12.66 -16.72 10.19
N GLU A 341 12.10 -17.38 9.19
CA GLU A 341 12.65 -17.44 7.82
C GLU A 341 12.77 -16.04 7.20
N LYS A 342 11.73 -15.19 7.31
CA LYS A 342 11.78 -13.78 6.88
C LYS A 342 12.94 -13.01 7.51
N TYR A 343 13.11 -13.14 8.83
CA TYR A 343 14.21 -12.48 9.55
C TYR A 343 15.58 -12.98 9.12
N SER A 344 15.71 -14.25 8.73
CA SER A 344 16.97 -14.85 8.29
C SER A 344 17.47 -14.30 6.96
N ARG A 345 16.62 -13.67 6.18
CA ARG A 345 16.94 -13.08 4.86
C ARG A 345 17.63 -11.72 4.92
N GLY A 346 17.79 -11.13 6.11
CA GLY A 346 18.56 -9.91 6.31
C GLY A 346 17.90 -8.63 5.80
N TYR A 347 16.55 -8.55 5.82
CA TYR A 347 15.83 -7.30 5.61
C TYR A 347 15.97 -6.38 6.83
N ASP A 348 15.99 -5.07 6.59
CA ASP A 348 16.05 -4.07 7.66
C ASP A 348 14.68 -3.90 8.30
N GLU A 349 13.61 -4.02 7.50
CA GLU A 349 12.22 -3.93 7.92
C GLU A 349 11.38 -5.01 7.24
N ILE A 350 10.41 -5.56 7.98
CA ILE A 350 9.43 -6.54 7.49
C ILE A 350 8.06 -5.93 7.70
N ILE A 351 7.28 -5.81 6.64
CA ILE A 351 5.93 -5.25 6.69
C ILE A 351 4.95 -6.34 6.27
N ASN A 352 4.00 -6.66 7.16
CA ASN A 352 2.87 -7.52 6.83
C ASN A 352 1.60 -6.68 6.72
N ILE A 353 0.85 -6.86 5.64
CA ILE A 353 -0.47 -6.24 5.48
C ILE A 353 -1.53 -7.31 5.69
N TRP A 354 -2.28 -7.19 6.78
CA TRP A 354 -3.31 -8.15 7.18
C TRP A 354 -4.71 -7.56 7.18
N GLY A 355 -5.72 -8.42 7.04
CA GLY A 355 -7.10 -8.04 7.33
C GLY A 355 -7.24 -7.58 8.79
N ALA A 356 -8.10 -6.60 9.03
CA ALA A 356 -8.29 -6.01 10.36
C ALA A 356 -8.81 -7.02 11.41
N ASP A 357 -9.44 -8.10 10.97
CA ASP A 357 -9.86 -9.24 11.81
C ASP A 357 -8.67 -9.99 12.44
N HIS A 358 -7.46 -9.84 11.90
CA HIS A 358 -6.24 -10.44 12.44
C HIS A 358 -5.51 -9.56 13.49
N HIS A 359 -6.08 -8.43 13.93
CA HIS A 359 -5.41 -7.51 14.88
C HIS A 359 -4.95 -8.22 16.17
N GLY A 360 -5.76 -9.15 16.72
CA GLY A 360 -5.44 -9.95 17.91
C GLY A 360 -4.30 -10.96 17.72
N TYR A 361 -3.83 -11.16 16.47
CA TYR A 361 -2.73 -12.08 16.18
C TYR A 361 -1.35 -11.40 16.28
N ILE A 362 -1.30 -10.07 16.22
CA ILE A 362 -0.05 -9.28 16.23
C ILE A 362 0.79 -9.53 17.48
N PRO A 363 0.24 -9.45 18.73
CA PRO A 363 1.02 -9.70 19.93
C PRO A 363 1.64 -11.10 19.95
N ARG A 364 0.91 -12.10 19.46
CA ARG A 364 1.32 -13.50 19.38
C ARG A 364 2.55 -13.70 18.50
N VAL A 365 2.55 -13.08 17.30
CA VAL A 365 3.70 -13.16 16.39
C VAL A 365 4.90 -12.39 16.95
N LYS A 366 4.68 -11.18 17.50
CA LYS A 366 5.76 -10.42 18.15
C LYS A 366 6.36 -11.15 19.35
N ALA A 367 5.54 -11.88 20.12
CA ALA A 367 6.01 -12.75 21.20
C ALA A 367 7.01 -13.81 20.69
N SER A 368 6.67 -14.50 19.61
CA SER A 368 7.53 -15.53 19.03
C SER A 368 8.88 -14.97 18.52
N ILE A 369 8.84 -13.80 17.88
CA ILE A 369 10.03 -13.10 17.42
C ILE A 369 10.94 -12.73 18.60
N SER A 370 10.36 -12.20 19.69
CA SER A 370 11.10 -11.82 20.90
C SER A 370 11.73 -13.03 21.60
N SER A 371 10.98 -14.14 21.72
CA SER A 371 11.47 -15.39 22.31
C SER A 371 12.64 -16.01 21.52
N LEU A 372 12.64 -15.82 20.20
CA LEU A 372 13.75 -16.26 19.33
C LEU A 372 14.98 -15.33 19.39
N GLY A 373 14.96 -14.31 20.24
CA GLY A 373 16.06 -13.34 20.39
C GLY A 373 16.16 -12.35 19.21
N LEU A 374 15.09 -12.21 18.43
CA LEU A 374 15.01 -11.29 17.29
C LEU A 374 14.34 -9.98 17.70
N ASN A 375 14.58 -8.91 16.95
CA ASN A 375 14.01 -7.60 17.23
C ASN A 375 12.57 -7.48 16.72
N PRO A 376 11.53 -7.46 17.57
CA PRO A 376 10.13 -7.40 17.15
C PRO A 376 9.74 -6.04 16.50
N GLU A 377 10.54 -4.98 16.72
CA GLU A 377 10.29 -3.66 16.12
C GLU A 377 10.63 -3.61 14.61
N LYS A 378 11.38 -4.59 14.10
CA LYS A 378 11.57 -4.76 12.66
C LYS A 378 10.29 -5.22 11.95
N LEU A 379 9.36 -5.86 12.68
CA LEU A 379 8.06 -6.26 12.13
C LEU A 379 7.03 -5.14 12.33
N LYS A 380 6.56 -4.60 11.22
CA LYS A 380 5.39 -3.72 11.16
C LYS A 380 4.20 -4.49 10.59
N VAL A 381 3.05 -4.33 11.22
CA VAL A 381 1.80 -4.91 10.73
C VAL A 381 0.83 -3.77 10.42
N LEU A 382 0.44 -3.68 9.15
CA LEU A 382 -0.54 -2.71 8.66
C LEU A 382 -1.88 -3.44 8.50
N LEU A 383 -2.94 -2.86 9.05
CA LEU A 383 -4.27 -3.46 9.01
C LEU A 383 -5.11 -2.83 7.90
N VAL A 384 -5.84 -3.67 7.17
CA VAL A 384 -6.74 -3.23 6.10
C VAL A 384 -8.15 -3.71 6.40
N GLN A 385 -9.09 -2.78 6.55
CA GLN A 385 -10.52 -3.08 6.69
C GLN A 385 -11.12 -3.57 5.37
N PHE A 386 -12.13 -4.44 5.47
CA PHE A 386 -12.86 -4.88 4.30
C PHE A 386 -13.61 -3.72 3.62
N ALA A 387 -13.78 -3.83 2.31
CA ALA A 387 -14.62 -2.94 1.53
C ALA A 387 -16.01 -3.59 1.34
N ASN A 388 -17.07 -2.84 1.65
CA ASN A 388 -18.44 -3.21 1.32
C ASN A 388 -18.79 -2.63 -0.05
N LEU A 389 -19.38 -3.43 -0.92
CA LEU A 389 -19.85 -2.95 -2.23
C LEU A 389 -21.27 -2.40 -2.11
N TYR A 390 -21.52 -1.28 -2.78
CA TYR A 390 -22.84 -0.66 -2.90
C TYR A 390 -23.23 -0.49 -4.37
N ARG A 391 -24.49 -0.77 -4.68
CA ARG A 391 -25.13 -0.54 -5.98
C ARG A 391 -26.51 0.03 -5.76
N ASP A 392 -26.89 1.11 -6.45
CA ASP A 392 -28.16 1.83 -6.27
C ASP A 392 -28.41 2.17 -4.78
N GLY A 393 -27.37 2.54 -4.04
CA GLY A 393 -27.44 2.86 -2.60
C GLY A 393 -27.70 1.65 -1.69
N LYS A 394 -27.67 0.42 -2.21
CA LYS A 394 -27.87 -0.81 -1.43
C LYS A 394 -26.58 -1.63 -1.39
N GLN A 395 -26.31 -2.20 -0.22
CA GLN A 395 -25.17 -3.10 -0.06
C GLN A 395 -25.38 -4.38 -0.89
N VAL A 396 -24.38 -4.73 -1.70
CA VAL A 396 -24.32 -6.00 -2.42
C VAL A 396 -23.97 -7.10 -1.42
N GLN A 397 -24.86 -8.06 -1.24
CA GLN A 397 -24.60 -9.19 -0.34
C GLN A 397 -23.54 -10.10 -0.93
N MET A 398 -22.56 -10.47 -0.10
CA MET A 398 -21.50 -11.39 -0.44
C MET A 398 -21.52 -12.57 0.54
N SER A 399 -21.57 -13.79 0.01
CA SER A 399 -21.47 -15.01 0.80
C SER A 399 -20.45 -15.95 0.19
N THR A 400 -19.33 -16.14 0.85
CA THR A 400 -18.28 -17.08 0.44
C THR A 400 -18.73 -18.53 0.50
N ARG A 401 -19.64 -18.87 1.43
CA ARG A 401 -20.15 -20.25 1.61
C ARG A 401 -21.13 -20.67 0.51
N SER A 402 -21.95 -19.76 0.01
CA SER A 402 -22.91 -20.06 -1.06
C SER A 402 -22.33 -19.97 -2.48
N GLY A 403 -21.06 -19.62 -2.63
CA GLY A 403 -20.42 -19.39 -3.92
C GLY A 403 -20.89 -18.11 -4.65
N SER A 404 -21.65 -17.25 -3.96
CA SER A 404 -22.15 -15.99 -4.51
C SER A 404 -21.35 -14.80 -3.94
N PHE A 405 -20.11 -14.67 -4.37
CA PHE A 405 -19.30 -13.48 -4.06
C PHE A 405 -18.88 -12.80 -5.38
N VAL A 406 -18.74 -11.48 -5.33
CA VAL A 406 -18.20 -10.72 -6.45
C VAL A 406 -16.68 -10.91 -6.47
N THR A 407 -16.16 -11.43 -7.57
CA THR A 407 -14.72 -11.59 -7.78
C THR A 407 -14.04 -10.26 -8.01
N LEU A 408 -12.74 -10.19 -7.78
CA LEU A 408 -11.92 -9.02 -8.15
C LEU A 408 -11.98 -8.78 -9.66
N ARG A 409 -12.02 -9.84 -10.47
CA ARG A 409 -12.15 -9.78 -11.93
C ARG A 409 -13.46 -9.12 -12.34
N GLU A 410 -14.59 -9.57 -11.81
CA GLU A 410 -15.90 -8.97 -12.09
C GLU A 410 -15.95 -7.49 -11.71
N LEU A 411 -15.38 -7.11 -10.56
CA LEU A 411 -15.28 -5.71 -10.18
C LEU A 411 -14.47 -4.89 -11.21
N ARG A 412 -13.29 -5.40 -11.61
CA ARG A 412 -12.43 -4.74 -12.60
C ARG A 412 -13.11 -4.60 -13.97
N GLU A 413 -13.83 -5.63 -14.40
CA GLU A 413 -14.60 -5.60 -15.65
C GLU A 413 -15.75 -4.59 -15.58
N GLU A 414 -16.37 -4.41 -14.42
CA GLU A 414 -17.49 -3.49 -14.24
C GLU A 414 -17.07 -2.03 -14.14
N VAL A 415 -16.04 -1.71 -13.34
CA VAL A 415 -15.65 -0.31 -13.04
C VAL A 415 -14.34 0.11 -13.70
N GLY A 416 -13.57 -0.82 -14.25
CA GLY A 416 -12.21 -0.61 -14.77
C GLY A 416 -11.14 -0.66 -13.68
N ASN A 417 -9.89 -1.01 -14.07
CA ASN A 417 -8.75 -1.10 -13.16
C ASN A 417 -8.48 0.22 -12.42
N ASP A 418 -8.49 1.34 -13.14
CA ASP A 418 -8.16 2.65 -12.60
C ASP A 418 -9.11 3.07 -11.47
N ALA A 419 -10.42 2.93 -11.69
CA ALA A 419 -11.41 3.23 -10.69
C ALA A 419 -11.31 2.28 -9.49
N ALA A 420 -11.19 0.97 -9.73
CA ALA A 420 -11.03 -0.01 -8.66
C ALA A 420 -9.82 0.31 -7.77
N ARG A 421 -8.63 0.53 -8.37
CA ARG A 421 -7.41 0.86 -7.64
C ARG A 421 -7.53 2.17 -6.86
N PHE A 422 -7.97 3.23 -7.52
CA PHE A 422 -8.08 4.55 -6.91
C PHE A 422 -9.03 4.57 -5.71
N PHE A 423 -10.21 3.99 -5.87
CA PHE A 423 -11.21 3.94 -4.79
C PHE A 423 -10.68 3.16 -3.59
N TYR A 424 -10.02 2.01 -3.80
CA TYR A 424 -9.46 1.20 -2.72
C TYR A 424 -8.41 1.94 -1.87
N VAL A 425 -7.65 2.86 -2.45
CA VAL A 425 -6.62 3.62 -1.72
C VAL A 425 -7.07 5.02 -1.28
N LEU A 426 -8.29 5.43 -1.63
CA LEU A 426 -8.80 6.78 -1.33
C LEU A 426 -9.02 7.03 0.18
N ARG A 427 -9.19 5.97 0.97
CA ARG A 427 -9.39 6.05 2.42
C ARG A 427 -8.24 5.38 3.17
N LYS A 428 -8.03 5.80 4.43
CA LYS A 428 -7.08 5.10 5.32
C LYS A 428 -7.38 3.61 5.36
N SER A 429 -6.34 2.78 5.38
CA SER A 429 -6.47 1.32 5.36
C SER A 429 -7.33 0.79 6.53
N GLU A 430 -7.19 1.38 7.71
CA GLU A 430 -7.90 1.00 8.93
C GLU A 430 -9.38 1.44 8.98
N GLN A 431 -9.81 2.32 8.07
CA GLN A 431 -11.20 2.78 8.02
C GLN A 431 -12.06 1.84 7.18
N HIS A 432 -13.31 1.63 7.64
CA HIS A 432 -14.32 0.99 6.80
C HIS A 432 -14.50 1.74 5.50
N MET A 433 -14.74 0.99 4.44
CA MET A 433 -14.91 1.54 3.12
C MET A 433 -16.18 1.01 2.48
N ASP A 434 -17.03 1.95 2.09
CA ASP A 434 -18.14 1.69 1.20
C ASP A 434 -17.70 2.01 -0.23
N PHE A 435 -17.63 0.98 -1.06
CA PHE A 435 -17.26 1.09 -2.46
C PHE A 435 -18.53 1.24 -3.29
N ASP A 436 -18.78 2.45 -3.74
CA ASP A 436 -19.94 2.79 -4.59
C ASP A 436 -19.62 2.48 -6.05
N LEU A 437 -20.23 1.41 -6.58
CA LEU A 437 -20.04 0.95 -7.96
C LEU A 437 -20.56 1.96 -8.98
N ASP A 438 -21.66 2.65 -8.67
CA ASP A 438 -22.26 3.61 -9.59
C ASP A 438 -21.42 4.87 -9.69
N LEU A 439 -20.92 5.36 -8.56
CA LEU A 439 -19.96 6.46 -8.52
C LEU A 439 -18.67 6.10 -9.26
N ALA A 440 -18.13 4.90 -9.04
CA ALA A 440 -16.89 4.44 -9.68
C ALA A 440 -16.98 4.36 -11.22
N LYS A 441 -18.17 4.07 -11.76
CA LYS A 441 -18.46 4.05 -13.21
C LYS A 441 -18.77 5.43 -13.79
N SER A 442 -19.16 6.39 -12.95
CA SER A 442 -19.65 7.67 -13.44
C SER A 442 -18.55 8.48 -14.13
N LYS A 443 -18.91 9.14 -15.23
CA LYS A 443 -18.05 10.08 -15.96
C LYS A 443 -18.40 11.52 -15.59
N THR A 444 -18.42 11.80 -14.29
CA THR A 444 -18.78 13.11 -13.73
C THR A 444 -17.69 13.61 -12.79
N ASN A 445 -17.75 14.88 -12.44
CA ASN A 445 -16.82 15.50 -11.50
C ASN A 445 -16.90 14.92 -10.08
N ASP A 446 -17.97 14.19 -9.76
CA ASP A 446 -18.13 13.54 -8.46
C ASP A 446 -17.22 12.30 -8.34
N ASN A 447 -16.90 11.66 -9.47
CA ASN A 447 -15.94 10.56 -9.51
C ASN A 447 -14.49 11.11 -9.43
N PRO A 448 -13.77 10.91 -8.32
CA PRO A 448 -12.48 11.56 -8.12
C PRO A 448 -11.40 11.09 -9.09
N VAL A 449 -11.40 9.82 -9.52
CA VAL A 449 -10.40 9.37 -10.50
C VAL A 449 -10.67 9.95 -11.87
N PHE A 450 -11.93 9.98 -12.31
CA PHE A 450 -12.34 10.62 -13.56
C PHE A 450 -11.95 12.11 -13.54
N TYR A 451 -12.20 12.81 -12.44
CA TYR A 451 -11.90 14.22 -12.28
C TYR A 451 -10.40 14.54 -12.45
N ILE A 452 -9.53 13.69 -11.87
CA ILE A 452 -8.07 13.84 -12.00
C ILE A 452 -7.62 13.52 -13.43
N GLN A 453 -8.09 12.41 -14.00
CA GLN A 453 -7.76 12.00 -15.37
C GLN A 453 -8.25 13.04 -16.38
N TYR A 454 -9.42 13.63 -16.15
CA TYR A 454 -9.95 14.69 -16.99
C TYR A 454 -9.09 15.96 -16.95
N ALA A 455 -8.49 16.30 -15.80
CA ALA A 455 -7.51 17.40 -15.75
C ALA A 455 -6.31 17.12 -16.65
N HIS A 456 -5.73 15.91 -16.60
CA HIS A 456 -4.63 15.51 -17.47
C HIS A 456 -4.99 15.58 -18.95
N ALA A 457 -6.09 14.96 -19.35
CA ALA A 457 -6.56 14.94 -20.75
C ALA A 457 -6.88 16.35 -21.28
N ARG A 458 -7.46 17.21 -20.43
CA ARG A 458 -7.75 18.61 -20.78
C ARG A 458 -6.48 19.41 -21.04
N ILE A 459 -5.42 19.22 -20.23
CA ILE A 459 -4.12 19.86 -20.48
C ILE A 459 -3.54 19.37 -21.80
N CYS A 460 -3.56 18.08 -22.09
CA CYS A 460 -3.12 17.52 -23.37
C CYS A 460 -3.86 18.14 -24.54
N SER A 461 -5.17 18.34 -24.42
CA SER A 461 -5.99 18.97 -25.46
C SER A 461 -5.61 20.43 -25.70
N VAL A 462 -5.39 21.21 -24.63
CA VAL A 462 -4.94 22.61 -24.72
C VAL A 462 -3.58 22.71 -25.41
N GLN A 463 -2.64 21.86 -25.02
CA GLN A 463 -1.30 21.83 -25.62
C GLN A 463 -1.37 21.48 -27.12
N LYS A 464 -2.16 20.46 -27.49
CA LYS A 464 -2.36 20.05 -28.88
C LYS A 464 -2.97 21.18 -29.71
N GLN A 465 -3.97 21.88 -29.17
CA GLN A 465 -4.60 23.01 -29.86
C GLN A 465 -3.61 24.18 -30.03
N SER A 466 -2.87 24.55 -28.99
CA SER A 466 -1.85 25.62 -29.08
C SER A 466 -0.78 25.27 -30.10
N ASN A 467 -0.25 24.04 -30.07
CA ASN A 467 0.79 23.64 -31.02
C ASN A 467 0.29 23.66 -32.47
N SER A 468 -0.99 23.37 -32.71
CA SER A 468 -1.56 23.45 -34.06
C SER A 468 -1.73 24.87 -34.58
N GLN A 469 -1.88 25.87 -33.70
CA GLN A 469 -2.11 27.26 -34.06
C GLN A 469 -0.84 28.09 -34.05
N PHE A 470 0.07 27.86 -33.11
CA PHE A 470 1.23 28.73 -32.83
C PHE A 470 2.58 27.98 -32.87
N GLY A 471 2.60 26.68 -33.15
CA GLY A 471 3.81 25.87 -33.10
C GLY A 471 4.14 25.37 -31.69
N GLU A 472 5.33 24.79 -31.52
CA GLU A 472 5.78 24.19 -30.27
C GLU A 472 5.87 25.22 -29.14
N ILE A 473 5.59 24.76 -27.91
CA ILE A 473 5.65 25.58 -26.70
C ILE A 473 7.11 25.86 -26.37
N ASP A 474 7.43 27.13 -26.16
CA ASP A 474 8.73 27.56 -25.64
C ASP A 474 8.69 27.50 -24.11
N PHE A 475 9.32 26.45 -23.52
CA PHE A 475 9.44 26.29 -22.07
C PHE A 475 10.50 27.21 -21.44
N ASN A 476 11.39 27.80 -22.24
CA ASN A 476 12.39 28.76 -21.75
C ASN A 476 11.83 30.18 -21.82
N CYS A 477 10.72 30.44 -21.13
CA CYS A 477 10.01 31.70 -21.15
C CYS A 477 10.05 32.39 -19.77
N ASP A 478 9.78 33.71 -19.78
CA ASP A 478 9.67 34.48 -18.54
C ASP A 478 8.38 34.10 -17.79
N LEU A 479 8.51 33.46 -16.64
CA LEU A 479 7.39 33.05 -15.78
C LEU A 479 6.88 34.16 -14.87
N SER A 480 7.58 35.32 -14.80
CA SER A 480 7.17 36.44 -13.95
C SER A 480 5.84 37.10 -14.38
N VAL A 481 5.38 36.82 -15.60
CA VAL A 481 4.07 37.21 -16.10
C VAL A 481 2.90 36.45 -15.46
N LEU A 482 3.17 35.35 -14.74
CA LEU A 482 2.18 34.57 -14.01
C LEU A 482 1.81 35.28 -12.69
N THR A 483 0.79 36.12 -12.73
CA THR A 483 0.37 36.97 -11.60
C THR A 483 -1.03 36.70 -11.11
N HIS A 484 -1.77 35.80 -11.77
CA HIS A 484 -3.14 35.47 -11.39
C HIS A 484 -3.17 34.57 -10.13
N GLU A 485 -4.19 34.76 -9.28
CA GLU A 485 -4.30 34.02 -8.01
C GLU A 485 -4.34 32.47 -8.17
N HIS A 486 -4.92 31.97 -9.27
CA HIS A 486 -4.95 30.55 -9.56
C HIS A 486 -3.57 30.02 -9.98
N GLU A 487 -2.75 30.84 -10.63
CA GLU A 487 -1.35 30.51 -10.98
C GLU A 487 -0.52 30.34 -9.71
N ASP A 488 -0.62 31.27 -8.78
CA ASP A 488 0.05 31.17 -7.47
C ASP A 488 -0.42 29.95 -6.65
N LYS A 489 -1.71 29.62 -6.67
CA LYS A 489 -2.23 28.41 -6.00
C LYS A 489 -1.63 27.13 -6.58
N LEU A 490 -1.58 27.02 -7.91
CA LEU A 490 -0.99 25.86 -8.58
C LEU A 490 0.51 25.72 -8.26
N ILE A 491 1.28 26.81 -8.33
CA ILE A 491 2.71 26.81 -8.03
C ILE A 491 2.96 26.34 -6.59
N LYS A 492 2.12 26.76 -5.64
CA LYS A 492 2.19 26.31 -4.24
C LYS A 492 1.91 24.81 -4.11
N GLU A 493 0.90 24.30 -4.81
CA GLU A 493 0.61 22.86 -4.81
C GLU A 493 1.75 22.05 -5.43
N LEU A 494 2.34 22.51 -6.55
CA LEU A 494 3.50 21.86 -7.16
C LEU A 494 4.68 21.75 -6.18
N ASN A 495 4.95 22.78 -5.38
CA ASN A 495 6.00 22.78 -4.36
C ASN A 495 5.78 21.75 -3.23
N ARG A 496 4.54 21.29 -3.00
CA ARG A 496 4.20 20.33 -1.95
C ARG A 496 4.43 18.87 -2.35
N TYR A 497 4.51 18.58 -3.66
CA TYR A 497 4.49 17.20 -4.16
C TYR A 497 5.55 16.29 -3.53
N GLN A 498 6.80 16.75 -3.46
CA GLN A 498 7.90 15.95 -2.89
C GLN A 498 7.66 15.62 -1.40
N GLU A 499 7.14 16.58 -0.63
CA GLU A 499 6.81 16.36 0.79
C GLU A 499 5.64 15.39 0.95
N ILE A 500 4.62 15.49 0.08
CA ILE A 500 3.48 14.56 0.05
C ILE A 500 3.97 13.14 -0.19
N LEU A 501 4.84 12.90 -1.17
CA LEU A 501 5.39 11.58 -1.45
C LEU A 501 6.18 11.03 -0.27
N LYS A 502 7.08 11.84 0.29
CA LYS A 502 7.91 11.44 1.44
C LYS A 502 7.05 11.06 2.64
N ASN A 503 6.05 11.87 2.98
CA ASN A 503 5.15 11.59 4.10
C ASN A 503 4.28 10.36 3.82
N SER A 504 3.70 10.25 2.62
CA SER A 504 2.89 9.09 2.22
C SER A 504 3.67 7.79 2.29
N ALA A 505 4.95 7.79 1.91
CA ALA A 505 5.81 6.61 2.00
C ALA A 505 6.17 6.28 3.45
N ARG A 506 6.61 7.29 4.25
CA ARG A 506 7.01 7.11 5.65
C ARG A 506 5.89 6.56 6.51
N ASP A 507 4.67 7.06 6.30
CA ASP A 507 3.51 6.77 7.13
C ASP A 507 2.61 5.66 6.52
N TYR A 508 2.99 5.12 5.33
CA TYR A 508 2.24 4.09 4.59
C TYR A 508 0.81 4.54 4.25
N GLU A 509 0.64 5.82 3.88
CA GLU A 509 -0.66 6.47 3.66
C GLU A 509 -0.90 6.89 2.19
N PRO A 510 -1.21 5.96 1.27
CA PRO A 510 -1.50 6.27 -0.14
C PRO A 510 -2.61 7.30 -0.33
N HIS A 511 -3.60 7.32 0.56
CA HIS A 511 -4.73 8.25 0.48
C HIS A 511 -4.30 9.71 0.51
N VAL A 512 -3.18 10.05 1.14
CA VAL A 512 -2.63 11.41 1.18
C VAL A 512 -2.24 11.88 -0.21
N LEU A 513 -1.61 10.99 -1.01
CA LEU A 513 -1.30 11.28 -2.41
C LEU A 513 -2.57 11.39 -3.26
N ALA A 514 -3.55 10.50 -3.05
CA ALA A 514 -4.81 10.54 -3.81
C ALA A 514 -5.60 11.84 -3.58
N TYR A 515 -5.68 12.32 -2.33
CA TYR A 515 -6.28 13.62 -2.02
C TYR A 515 -5.50 14.79 -2.60
N TYR A 516 -4.17 14.75 -2.51
CA TYR A 516 -3.33 15.78 -3.10
C TYR A 516 -3.58 15.92 -4.62
N LEU A 517 -3.65 14.81 -5.36
CA LEU A 517 -3.93 14.83 -6.79
C LEU A 517 -5.33 15.37 -7.11
N LYS A 518 -6.32 15.05 -6.27
CA LYS A 518 -7.68 15.60 -6.42
C LYS A 518 -7.68 17.11 -6.22
N ASP A 519 -6.99 17.62 -5.21
CA ASP A 519 -6.90 19.05 -4.92
C ASP A 519 -6.14 19.79 -6.04
N LEU A 520 -5.02 19.23 -6.54
CA LEU A 520 -4.27 19.77 -7.67
C LEU A 520 -5.15 19.86 -8.94
N ALA A 521 -5.90 18.78 -9.24
CA ALA A 521 -6.85 18.78 -10.36
C ALA A 521 -7.95 19.85 -10.18
N GLY A 522 -8.48 20.00 -8.97
CA GLY A 522 -9.48 21.02 -8.64
C GLY A 522 -8.96 22.46 -8.85
N ASN A 523 -7.74 22.72 -8.40
CA ASN A 523 -7.06 24.02 -8.63
C ASN A 523 -6.83 24.26 -10.12
N PHE A 524 -6.44 23.24 -10.89
CA PHE A 524 -6.31 23.34 -12.35
C PHE A 524 -7.66 23.61 -13.03
N HIS A 525 -8.73 22.90 -12.70
CA HIS A 525 -10.04 23.12 -13.28
C HIS A 525 -10.57 24.54 -12.99
N SER A 526 -10.30 25.07 -11.79
CA SER A 526 -10.64 26.44 -11.43
C SER A 526 -9.87 27.46 -12.27
N TYR A 527 -8.58 27.21 -12.47
CA TYR A 527 -7.72 28.03 -13.33
C TYR A 527 -8.18 27.98 -14.79
N TYR A 528 -8.51 26.78 -15.28
CA TYR A 528 -9.00 26.60 -16.66
C TYR A 528 -10.28 27.38 -16.94
N ASN A 529 -11.19 27.47 -15.97
CA ASN A 529 -12.44 28.20 -16.13
C ASN A 529 -12.28 29.73 -16.00
N SER A 530 -11.17 30.19 -15.43
CA SER A 530 -10.94 31.61 -15.11
C SER A 530 -9.99 32.32 -16.08
N CYS A 531 -9.14 31.57 -16.82
CA CYS A 531 -8.10 32.14 -17.65
C CYS A 531 -8.05 31.47 -19.03
N GLU A 532 -7.79 32.26 -20.03
CA GLU A 532 -7.53 31.79 -21.40
C GLU A 532 -6.07 31.40 -21.57
N PHE A 533 -5.81 30.19 -22.05
CA PHE A 533 -4.47 29.64 -22.26
C PHE A 533 -3.91 29.95 -23.66
N ILE A 534 -4.78 29.97 -24.67
CA ILE A 534 -4.42 30.16 -26.09
C ILE A 534 -4.67 31.61 -26.47
N THR A 535 -3.78 32.48 -25.98
CA THR A 535 -3.84 33.93 -26.21
C THR A 535 -2.89 34.33 -27.36
N GLU A 536 -3.15 35.48 -27.99
CA GLU A 536 -2.24 36.07 -29.00
C GLU A 536 -0.91 36.52 -28.38
N ASP A 537 -0.91 36.96 -27.12
CA ASP A 537 0.32 37.33 -26.43
C ASP A 537 1.18 36.11 -26.15
N VAL A 538 2.30 36.01 -26.84
CA VAL A 538 3.24 34.90 -26.82
C VAL A 538 3.83 34.65 -25.41
N HIS A 539 4.09 35.73 -24.65
CA HIS A 539 4.70 35.62 -23.32
C HIS A 539 3.74 35.00 -22.32
N THR A 540 2.53 35.53 -22.24
CA THR A 540 1.47 34.95 -21.37
C THR A 540 1.11 33.55 -21.80
N ARG A 541 0.98 33.28 -23.10
CA ARG A 541 0.67 31.95 -23.62
C ARG A 541 1.72 30.93 -23.22
N ASN A 542 3.00 31.19 -23.50
CA ASN A 542 4.07 30.26 -23.19
C ASN A 542 4.19 30.02 -21.67
N ALA A 543 4.14 31.07 -20.85
CA ALA A 543 4.21 30.95 -19.41
C ALA A 543 3.06 30.08 -18.83
N ARG A 544 1.80 30.31 -19.27
CA ARG A 544 0.65 29.54 -18.85
C ARG A 544 0.73 28.08 -19.31
N LEU A 545 1.15 27.85 -20.55
CA LEU A 545 1.33 26.48 -21.06
C LEU A 545 2.46 25.75 -20.33
N THR A 546 3.53 26.43 -19.96
CA THR A 546 4.64 25.89 -19.16
C THR A 546 4.16 25.47 -17.78
N LEU A 547 3.38 26.32 -17.09
CA LEU A 547 2.80 25.99 -15.79
C LEU A 547 1.90 24.75 -15.85
N ILE A 548 0.95 24.70 -16.80
CA ILE A 548 0.05 23.54 -16.89
C ILE A 548 0.76 22.26 -17.35
N SER A 549 1.88 22.39 -18.07
CA SER A 549 2.75 21.25 -18.42
C SER A 549 3.35 20.61 -17.16
N ALA A 550 3.80 21.44 -16.21
CA ALA A 550 4.26 20.95 -14.90
C ALA A 550 3.13 20.29 -14.11
N VAL A 551 1.91 20.87 -14.11
CA VAL A 551 0.73 20.25 -13.49
C VAL A 551 0.43 18.89 -14.11
N LYS A 552 0.43 18.78 -15.44
CA LYS A 552 0.25 17.51 -16.16
C LYS A 552 1.27 16.47 -15.71
N GLN A 553 2.55 16.86 -15.62
CA GLN A 553 3.63 15.94 -15.23
C GLN A 553 3.42 15.42 -13.80
N ILE A 554 3.02 16.27 -12.86
CA ILE A 554 2.74 15.84 -11.47
C ILE A 554 1.54 14.91 -11.40
N ILE A 555 0.46 15.19 -12.13
CA ILE A 555 -0.71 14.30 -12.20
C ILE A 555 -0.29 12.93 -12.74
N PHE A 556 0.48 12.91 -13.83
CA PHE A 556 1.00 11.67 -14.41
C PHE A 556 1.85 10.88 -13.41
N ASN A 557 2.83 11.53 -12.76
CA ASN A 557 3.71 10.89 -11.80
C ASN A 557 2.93 10.31 -10.60
N GLY A 558 2.00 11.10 -10.05
CA GLY A 558 1.21 10.68 -8.91
C GLY A 558 0.24 9.54 -9.23
N LEU A 559 -0.45 9.59 -10.37
CA LEU A 559 -1.32 8.50 -10.84
C LEU A 559 -0.50 7.22 -11.09
N SER A 560 0.69 7.33 -11.68
CA SER A 560 1.59 6.17 -11.90
C SER A 560 1.96 5.47 -10.59
N ILE A 561 2.24 6.21 -9.51
CA ILE A 561 2.53 5.64 -8.18
C ILE A 561 1.29 4.90 -7.65
N LEU A 562 0.08 5.44 -7.84
CA LEU A 562 -1.17 4.77 -7.45
C LEU A 562 -1.50 3.55 -8.35
N GLY A 563 -0.76 3.36 -9.45
CA GLY A 563 -1.02 2.32 -10.45
C GLY A 563 -2.28 2.60 -11.28
N VAL A 564 -2.56 3.88 -11.51
CA VAL A 564 -3.70 4.41 -12.27
C VAL A 564 -3.18 5.09 -13.53
N SER A 565 -3.87 4.92 -14.65
CA SER A 565 -3.47 5.52 -15.92
C SER A 565 -3.73 7.04 -15.96
N ALA A 566 -2.97 7.75 -16.81
CA ALA A 566 -3.17 9.16 -17.11
C ALA A 566 -3.48 9.32 -18.62
N PRO A 567 -4.74 9.17 -19.05
CA PRO A 567 -5.09 9.23 -20.47
C PRO A 567 -4.89 10.63 -21.04
N GLU A 568 -4.46 10.69 -22.30
CA GLU A 568 -4.29 11.95 -23.03
C GLU A 568 -5.59 12.49 -23.62
N SER A 569 -6.61 11.65 -23.70
CA SER A 569 -7.96 11.98 -24.20
C SER A 569 -9.02 11.19 -23.45
N MET A 570 -10.17 11.79 -23.20
CA MET A 570 -11.32 11.18 -22.53
C MET A 570 -12.61 11.55 -23.24
#